data_2769cee64859d1b34f8411bcb8ad76d9
#
_entry.id   2769cee64859d1b34f8411bcb8ad76d9
#
_cell.length_a   1.000
_cell.length_b   1.000
_cell.length_c   1.000
_cell.angle_alpha   90.00
_cell.angle_beta   90.00
_cell.angle_gamma   90.00
#
_symmetry.space_group_name_H-M   'P 1'
#
loop_
_entity.id
_entity.type
_entity.pdbx_description
1 polymer ?
#
loop_
_entity_poly.entity_id
_entity_poly.type
_entity_poly.pdbx_seq_one_letter_code
_entity_poly.pdbx_strand_id
1 'polypeptide(L)'
;RSSDLATEKHLPVVIFTASGGARMQEGIFSLMQMAKISAALQRHNKAGLLYLTVLTDPTTGGVTASFAMDGDIILAEPQSLIGFAGRRVIEQTIRQELPDDFQKAEFLLEHGFVDQIVPRNLLRQRLSDLLRLHSLEGWR
;
A
#
# COMPACT_ATOMS: atom_id res chain seq x y z
N ARG A 1 -4.75 -15.10 4.77
CA ARG A 1 -4.60 -15.94 5.99
C ARG A 1 -3.79 -15.22 7.08
N SER A 2 -2.69 -14.57 6.74
CA SER A 2 -1.89 -13.82 7.74
C SER A 2 -2.69 -12.69 8.39
N SER A 3 -3.47 -11.94 7.60
CA SER A 3 -4.34 -10.86 8.12
C SER A 3 -5.47 -11.40 9.00
N ASP A 4 -6.08 -12.54 8.64
CA ASP A 4 -7.09 -13.17 9.50
C ASP A 4 -6.48 -13.62 10.83
N LEU A 5 -5.29 -14.24 10.80
CA LEU A 5 -4.58 -14.65 12.02
C LEU A 5 -4.19 -13.44 12.90
N ALA A 6 -3.76 -12.33 12.28
CA ALA A 6 -3.46 -11.10 13.00
C ALA A 6 -4.72 -10.53 13.68
N THR A 7 -5.85 -10.58 13.00
CA THR A 7 -7.14 -10.16 13.55
C THR A 7 -7.55 -11.02 14.76
N GLU A 8 -7.43 -12.36 14.63
CA GLU A 8 -7.71 -13.29 15.73
C GLU A 8 -6.82 -13.06 16.96
N LYS A 9 -5.56 -12.68 16.72
CA LYS A 9 -4.58 -12.43 17.79
C LYS A 9 -4.53 -10.97 18.26
N HIS A 10 -5.37 -10.09 17.72
CA HIS A 10 -5.39 -8.65 18.01
C HIS A 10 -4.02 -7.98 17.76
N LEU A 11 -3.34 -8.36 16.67
CA LEU A 11 -2.05 -7.80 16.28
C LEU A 11 -2.21 -6.84 15.12
N PRO A 12 -1.39 -5.77 15.02
CA PRO A 12 -1.36 -4.92 13.84
C PRO A 12 -0.85 -5.67 12.61
N VAL A 13 -1.22 -5.19 11.44
CA VAL A 13 -0.72 -5.70 10.16
C VAL A 13 0.16 -4.66 9.51
N VAL A 14 1.35 -5.06 9.05
CA VAL A 14 2.25 -4.24 8.22
C VAL A 14 2.50 -4.98 6.92
N ILE A 15 2.17 -4.35 5.80
CA ILE A 15 2.38 -4.93 4.47
C ILE A 15 3.35 -4.05 3.67
N PHE A 16 4.46 -4.65 3.21
CA PHE A 16 5.33 -4.05 2.20
C PHE A 16 4.85 -4.49 0.82
N THR A 17 4.58 -3.54 -0.04
CA THR A 17 4.10 -3.81 -1.39
C THR A 17 5.22 -3.63 -2.41
N ALA A 18 5.32 -4.59 -3.34
CA ALA A 18 6.21 -4.52 -4.50
C ALA A 18 5.53 -5.24 -5.66
N SER A 19 5.13 -4.53 -6.69
CA SER A 19 4.42 -5.13 -7.83
C SER A 19 4.55 -4.28 -9.09
N GLY A 20 4.99 -4.91 -10.18
CA GLY A 20 4.94 -4.31 -11.53
C GLY A 20 3.56 -4.44 -12.19
N GLY A 21 2.56 -4.92 -11.47
CA GLY A 21 1.21 -5.19 -11.96
C GLY A 21 0.90 -6.69 -12.06
N ALA A 22 -0.38 -7.04 -11.96
CA ALA A 22 -0.84 -8.41 -12.13
C ALA A 22 -0.79 -8.83 -13.61
N ARG A 23 -0.36 -10.07 -13.87
CA ARG A 23 -0.34 -10.60 -15.24
C ARG A 23 -1.74 -10.79 -15.78
N MET A 24 -1.97 -10.31 -16.99
CA MET A 24 -3.24 -10.53 -17.68
C MET A 24 -3.51 -12.02 -17.97
N GLN A 25 -2.45 -12.82 -18.15
CA GLN A 25 -2.56 -14.28 -18.38
C GLN A 25 -3.07 -15.05 -17.18
N GLU A 26 -2.96 -14.51 -15.97
CA GLU A 26 -3.55 -15.11 -14.76
C GLU A 26 -5.08 -14.91 -14.70
N GLY A 27 -5.62 -14.05 -15.55
CA GLY A 27 -7.04 -13.77 -15.65
C GLY A 27 -7.62 -13.30 -14.31
N ILE A 28 -8.77 -13.84 -13.96
CA ILE A 28 -9.51 -13.42 -12.76
C ILE A 28 -8.84 -13.85 -11.43
N PHE A 29 -7.93 -14.82 -11.44
CA PHE A 29 -7.34 -15.35 -10.20
C PHE A 29 -6.61 -14.29 -9.40
N SER A 30 -5.79 -13.44 -10.03
CA SER A 30 -5.10 -12.36 -9.34
C SER A 30 -6.07 -11.32 -8.77
N LEU A 31 -7.12 -10.98 -9.49
CA LEU A 31 -8.17 -10.06 -9.01
C LEU A 31 -8.92 -10.65 -7.79
N MET A 32 -9.25 -11.93 -7.84
CA MET A 32 -9.89 -12.63 -6.72
C MET A 32 -8.99 -12.67 -5.48
N GLN A 33 -7.66 -12.82 -5.65
CA GLN A 33 -6.71 -12.76 -4.52
C GLN A 33 -6.67 -11.37 -3.91
N MET A 34 -6.66 -10.29 -4.71
CA MET A 34 -6.72 -8.93 -4.19
C MET A 34 -8.02 -8.67 -3.44
N ALA A 35 -9.17 -9.08 -3.98
CA ALA A 35 -10.46 -8.98 -3.30
C ALA A 35 -10.49 -9.75 -1.97
N LYS A 36 -9.87 -10.93 -1.93
CA LYS A 36 -9.74 -11.74 -0.71
C LYS A 36 -8.88 -11.06 0.36
N ILE A 37 -7.78 -10.40 -0.05
CA ILE A 37 -6.92 -9.65 0.85
C ILE A 37 -7.68 -8.44 1.39
N SER A 38 -8.31 -7.63 0.54
CA SER A 38 -9.09 -6.46 0.97
C SER A 38 -10.25 -6.86 1.91
N ALA A 39 -10.93 -7.98 1.64
CA ALA A 39 -11.96 -8.49 2.54
C ALA A 39 -11.41 -8.89 3.92
N ALA A 40 -10.21 -9.44 3.99
CA ALA A 40 -9.56 -9.77 5.27
C ALA A 40 -9.15 -8.50 6.02
N LEU A 41 -8.61 -7.49 5.33
CA LEU A 41 -8.26 -6.20 5.91
C LEU A 41 -9.50 -5.42 6.37
N GLN A 42 -10.61 -5.52 5.66
CA GLN A 42 -11.87 -4.96 6.10
C GLN A 42 -12.36 -5.56 7.43
N ARG A 43 -12.18 -6.87 7.64
CA ARG A 43 -12.47 -7.50 8.95
C ARG A 43 -11.51 -7.01 10.03
N HIS A 44 -10.24 -6.84 9.70
CA HIS A 44 -9.21 -6.29 10.56
C HIS A 44 -9.55 -4.87 11.03
N ASN A 45 -9.91 -4.00 10.10
CA ASN A 45 -10.37 -2.64 10.38
C ASN A 45 -11.61 -2.60 11.27
N LYS A 46 -12.64 -3.45 10.98
CA LYS A 46 -13.83 -3.56 11.82
C LYS A 46 -13.53 -4.01 13.26
N ALA A 47 -12.44 -4.72 13.47
CA ALA A 47 -11.96 -5.09 14.81
C ALA A 47 -11.19 -3.95 15.50
N GLY A 48 -11.03 -2.78 14.86
CA GLY A 48 -10.32 -1.62 15.38
C GLY A 48 -8.80 -1.79 15.42
N LEU A 49 -8.26 -2.64 14.55
CA LEU A 49 -6.84 -2.98 14.53
C LEU A 49 -6.10 -2.26 13.42
N LEU A 50 -4.88 -1.81 13.73
CA LEU A 50 -4.05 -1.00 12.85
C LEU A 50 -3.53 -1.77 11.63
N TYR A 51 -3.68 -1.16 10.46
CA TYR A 51 -3.08 -1.61 9.20
C TYR A 51 -2.14 -0.55 8.63
N LEU A 52 -0.86 -0.86 8.52
CA LEU A 52 0.17 -0.02 7.92
C LEU A 52 0.58 -0.57 6.55
N THR A 53 0.72 0.29 5.56
CA THR A 53 1.33 -0.07 4.28
C THR A 53 2.64 0.65 4.06
N VAL A 54 3.59 -0.03 3.44
CA VAL A 54 4.86 0.54 2.97
C VAL A 54 4.96 0.27 1.47
N LEU A 55 4.80 1.32 0.68
CA LEU A 55 4.85 1.25 -0.77
C LEU A 55 6.30 1.32 -1.23
N THR A 56 6.78 0.25 -1.87
CA THR A 56 8.15 0.19 -2.40
C THR A 56 8.15 0.30 -3.92
N ASP A 57 9.32 0.46 -4.51
CA ASP A 57 9.47 0.59 -5.97
C ASP A 57 9.54 -0.77 -6.68
N PRO A 58 8.69 -1.04 -7.69
CA PRO A 58 7.45 -0.34 -8.00
C PRO A 58 6.25 -0.91 -7.20
N THR A 59 5.20 -0.10 -7.02
CA THR A 59 3.88 -0.57 -6.58
C THR A 59 2.84 -0.08 -7.58
N THR A 60 2.41 -0.94 -8.51
CA THR A 60 1.56 -0.55 -9.63
C THR A 60 0.40 -1.51 -9.86
N GLY A 61 -0.54 -1.08 -10.69
CA GLY A 61 -1.67 -1.89 -11.14
C GLY A 61 -2.70 -2.18 -10.07
N GLY A 62 -3.24 -3.38 -10.11
CA GLY A 62 -4.30 -3.83 -9.19
C GLY A 62 -3.87 -3.86 -7.72
N VAL A 63 -2.57 -4.00 -7.42
CA VAL A 63 -2.06 -3.95 -6.04
C VAL A 63 -2.26 -2.55 -5.46
N THR A 64 -1.90 -1.51 -6.21
CA THR A 64 -2.14 -0.11 -5.81
C THR A 64 -3.64 0.16 -5.66
N ALA A 65 -4.44 -0.27 -6.65
CA ALA A 65 -5.89 -0.05 -6.66
C ALA A 65 -6.67 -0.95 -5.67
N SER A 66 -5.99 -1.62 -4.77
CA SER A 66 -6.60 -2.50 -3.76
C SER A 66 -5.91 -2.32 -2.40
N PHE A 67 -5.44 -3.39 -1.82
CA PHE A 67 -4.93 -3.41 -0.44
C PHE A 67 -3.72 -2.50 -0.16
N ALA A 68 -2.95 -2.09 -1.17
CA ALA A 68 -1.81 -1.18 -0.95
C ALA A 68 -2.25 0.22 -0.48
N MET A 69 -3.38 0.70 -0.98
CA MET A 69 -3.93 2.03 -0.63
C MET A 69 -5.04 1.96 0.44
N ASP A 70 -5.27 0.78 1.03
CA ASP A 70 -6.25 0.59 2.10
C ASP A 70 -5.65 0.78 3.51
N GLY A 71 -4.37 1.13 3.63
CA GLY A 71 -3.71 1.32 4.93
C GLY A 71 -4.29 2.48 5.73
N ASP A 72 -4.37 2.32 7.06
CA ASP A 72 -4.70 3.43 7.98
C ASP A 72 -3.58 4.47 7.98
N ILE A 73 -2.33 4.04 7.78
CA ILE A 73 -1.17 4.87 7.53
C ILE A 73 -0.39 4.29 6.35
N ILE A 74 -0.13 5.11 5.36
CA ILE A 74 0.52 4.75 4.10
C ILE A 74 1.88 5.41 4.02
N LEU A 75 2.94 4.62 4.12
CA LEU A 75 4.31 5.06 3.93
C LEU A 75 4.78 4.72 2.51
N ALA A 76 5.69 5.53 1.97
CA ALA A 76 6.35 5.23 0.70
C ALA A 76 7.86 5.41 0.80
N GLU A 77 8.62 4.63 0.03
CA GLU A 77 10.05 4.89 -0.15
C GLU A 77 10.27 6.06 -1.11
N PRO A 78 11.33 6.87 -0.92
CA PRO A 78 11.65 7.97 -1.83
C PRO A 78 11.76 7.51 -3.28
N GLN A 79 11.29 8.34 -4.21
CA GLN A 79 11.36 8.14 -5.67
C GLN A 79 10.66 6.87 -6.18
N SER A 80 9.95 6.13 -5.34
CA SER A 80 9.24 4.92 -5.76
C SER A 80 8.11 5.23 -6.74
N LEU A 81 7.99 4.37 -7.76
CA LEU A 81 6.90 4.41 -8.73
C LEU A 81 5.66 3.77 -8.12
N ILE A 82 4.62 4.56 -7.92
CA ILE A 82 3.36 4.13 -7.32
C ILE A 82 2.22 4.61 -8.19
N GLY A 83 1.50 3.71 -8.85
CA GLY A 83 0.46 4.11 -9.77
C GLY A 83 -0.40 2.95 -10.23
N PHE A 84 -1.51 3.24 -10.90
CA PHE A 84 -2.39 2.20 -11.44
C PHE A 84 -2.00 1.81 -12.87
N ALA A 85 -2.04 2.74 -13.80
CA ALA A 85 -1.68 2.50 -15.18
C ALA A 85 -0.25 3.00 -15.48
N GLY A 86 0.44 2.32 -16.39
CA GLY A 86 1.76 2.76 -16.85
C GLY A 86 1.67 4.13 -17.53
N ARG A 87 2.70 4.96 -17.35
CA ARG A 87 2.83 6.31 -17.93
C ARG A 87 2.44 6.35 -19.42
N ARG A 88 3.01 5.43 -20.22
CA ARG A 88 2.76 5.33 -21.66
C ARG A 88 1.28 5.14 -21.98
N VAL A 89 0.58 4.32 -21.22
CA VAL A 89 -0.86 4.05 -21.44
C VAL A 89 -1.66 5.31 -21.15
N ILE A 90 -1.34 6.02 -20.11
CA ILE A 90 -2.03 7.26 -19.73
C ILE A 90 -1.80 8.32 -20.80
N GLU A 91 -0.55 8.59 -21.18
CA GLU A 91 -0.20 9.59 -22.19
C GLU A 91 -0.88 9.33 -23.55
N GLN A 92 -0.95 8.05 -23.97
CA GLN A 92 -1.67 7.68 -25.20
C GLN A 92 -3.18 7.88 -25.08
N THR A 93 -3.73 7.72 -23.90
CA THR A 93 -5.18 7.87 -23.65
C THR A 93 -5.60 9.34 -23.60
N ILE A 94 -4.87 10.16 -22.86
CA ILE A 94 -5.20 11.58 -22.69
C ILE A 94 -4.57 12.48 -23.77
N ARG A 95 -3.63 11.93 -24.57
CA ARG A 95 -2.87 12.64 -25.62
C ARG A 95 -2.13 13.88 -25.10
N GLN A 96 -1.58 13.77 -23.90
CA GLN A 96 -0.77 14.81 -23.23
C GLN A 96 0.45 14.15 -22.59
N GLU A 97 1.55 14.89 -22.57
CA GLU A 97 2.72 14.48 -21.80
C GLU A 97 2.46 14.67 -20.31
N LEU A 98 2.89 13.69 -19.51
CA LEU A 98 2.77 13.73 -18.06
C LEU A 98 4.03 14.38 -17.45
N PRO A 99 3.91 15.10 -16.33
CA PRO A 99 5.06 15.58 -15.58
C PRO A 99 6.04 14.44 -15.25
N ASP A 100 7.32 14.74 -15.12
CA ASP A 100 8.37 13.72 -14.88
C ASP A 100 8.22 13.04 -13.52
N ASP A 101 7.68 13.74 -12.55
CA ASP A 101 7.40 13.28 -11.19
C ASP A 101 6.04 12.57 -11.04
N PHE A 102 5.24 12.54 -12.11
CA PHE A 102 3.93 11.89 -12.09
C PHE A 102 4.03 10.42 -11.65
N GLN A 103 3.20 10.02 -10.69
CA GLN A 103 3.23 8.71 -10.04
C GLN A 103 4.49 8.42 -9.20
N LYS A 104 5.30 9.40 -8.87
CA LYS A 104 6.34 9.26 -7.87
C LYS A 104 5.76 9.43 -6.46
N ALA A 105 6.45 8.86 -5.48
CA ALA A 105 6.05 8.94 -4.08
C ALA A 105 5.84 10.40 -3.63
N GLU A 106 6.71 11.31 -4.07
CA GLU A 106 6.67 12.74 -3.77
C GLU A 106 5.40 13.39 -4.31
N PHE A 107 5.03 13.08 -5.55
CA PHE A 107 3.77 13.55 -6.15
C PHE A 107 2.55 13.07 -5.35
N LEU A 108 2.55 11.81 -4.94
CA LEU A 108 1.46 11.23 -4.15
C LEU A 108 1.36 11.83 -2.75
N LEU A 109 2.48 12.18 -2.13
CA LEU A 109 2.51 12.87 -0.84
C LEU A 109 1.87 14.25 -0.95
N GLU A 110 2.23 15.04 -1.97
CA GLU A 110 1.66 16.38 -2.22
C GLU A 110 0.14 16.33 -2.48
N HIS A 111 -0.34 15.24 -3.08
CA HIS A 111 -1.77 15.06 -3.38
C HIS A 111 -2.54 14.30 -2.29
N GLY A 112 -1.91 13.99 -1.17
CA GLY A 112 -2.56 13.38 0.00
C GLY A 112 -2.87 11.89 -0.14
N PHE A 113 -2.23 11.17 -1.07
CA PHE A 113 -2.38 9.72 -1.22
C PHE A 113 -1.42 8.91 -0.35
N VAL A 114 -0.35 9.53 0.12
CA VAL A 114 0.66 8.95 0.99
C VAL A 114 0.85 9.86 2.19
N ASP A 115 0.96 9.29 3.38
CA ASP A 115 1.10 10.07 4.62
C ASP A 115 2.53 10.51 4.87
N GLN A 116 3.51 9.70 4.48
CA GLN A 116 4.92 10.02 4.69
C GLN A 116 5.84 9.27 3.72
N ILE A 117 6.91 9.96 3.29
CA ILE A 117 8.04 9.34 2.58
C ILE A 117 9.13 9.01 3.60
N VAL A 118 9.56 7.75 3.63
CA VAL A 118 10.55 7.24 4.59
C VAL A 118 11.65 6.47 3.86
N PRO A 119 12.91 6.92 3.93
CA PRO A 119 14.03 6.16 3.41
C PRO A 119 14.14 4.77 4.06
N ARG A 120 14.55 3.76 3.28
CA ARG A 120 14.59 2.36 3.72
C ARG A 120 15.37 2.14 5.02
N ASN A 121 16.48 2.83 5.19
CA ASN A 121 17.31 2.73 6.41
C ASN A 121 16.62 3.27 7.67
N LEU A 122 15.60 4.12 7.53
CA LEU A 122 14.81 4.70 8.62
C LEU A 122 13.48 3.98 8.86
N LEU A 123 13.05 3.08 7.94
CA LEU A 123 11.76 2.41 8.02
C LEU A 123 11.56 1.64 9.33
N ARG A 124 12.59 0.92 9.79
CA ARG A 124 12.50 0.16 11.04
C ARG A 124 12.16 1.06 12.24
N GLN A 125 12.87 2.18 12.36
CA GLN A 125 12.63 3.13 13.44
C GLN A 125 11.23 3.73 13.33
N ARG A 126 10.86 4.17 12.12
CA ARG A 126 9.56 4.81 11.89
C ARG A 126 8.39 3.88 12.16
N LEU A 127 8.47 2.64 11.69
CA LEU A 127 7.44 1.62 11.97
C LEU A 127 7.34 1.35 13.48
N SER A 128 8.48 1.25 14.18
CA SER A 128 8.49 1.08 15.63
C SER A 128 7.78 2.22 16.35
N ASP A 129 8.03 3.46 15.93
CA ASP A 129 7.41 4.65 16.53
C ASP A 129 5.89 4.65 16.28
N LEU A 130 5.46 4.37 15.05
CA LEU A 130 4.04 4.29 14.70
C LEU A 130 3.33 3.18 15.46
N LEU A 131 3.92 2.01 15.54
CA LEU A 131 3.36 0.89 16.30
C LEU A 131 3.23 1.21 17.80
N ARG A 132 4.20 1.91 18.39
CA ARG A 132 4.13 2.36 19.80
C ARG A 132 3.04 3.39 20.01
N LEU A 133 2.91 4.37 19.12
CA LEU A 133 1.87 5.40 19.20
C LEU A 133 0.45 4.82 19.14
N HIS A 134 0.29 3.73 18.40
CA HIS A 134 -1.02 3.07 18.21
C HIS A 134 -1.16 1.80 19.04
N SER A 135 -0.17 1.49 19.90
CA SER A 135 -0.32 0.37 20.84
C SER A 135 -1.35 0.77 21.90
N LEU A 136 -2.54 0.21 21.79
CA LEU A 136 -3.47 0.18 22.89
C LEU A 136 -2.86 -0.65 24.03
N GLU A 137 -3.06 -0.28 25.28
CA GLU A 137 -2.73 -1.12 26.42
C GLU A 137 -3.43 -2.49 26.22
N GLY A 138 -2.72 -3.48 25.74
CA GLY A 138 -3.31 -4.78 25.39
C GLY A 138 -2.58 -5.60 24.34
N TRP A 139 -1.60 -5.04 23.65
CA TRP A 139 -0.75 -5.78 22.70
C TRP A 139 0.39 -6.54 23.45
N ARG A 140 0.09 -7.13 24.60
CA ARG A 140 1.03 -7.95 25.37
C ARG A 140 0.75 -9.42 25.20
#